data_862be47a88d19ecbf452303dab5abcb1
#
_entry.id   862be47a88d19ecbf452303dab5abcb1
#
_cell.length_a   1.000
_cell.length_b   1.000
_cell.length_c   1.000
_cell.angle_alpha   90.00
_cell.angle_beta   90.00
_cell.angle_gamma   90.00
#
_symmetry.space_group_name_H-M   'P 1'
#
loop_
_entity.id
_entity.type
_entity.pdbx_description
1 polymer ?
#
loop_
_entity_poly.entity_id
_entity_poly.type
_entity_poly.pdbx_seq_one_letter_code
_entity_poly.pdbx_strand_id
1 'polypeptide(L)'
;MATPLRFRRSNNRWTEGRVRSELLQPLQSKFGADMVGPWYKPPDGYEARRLEMDNGDLALFCWTDGHAFWLGNTETPSTLWRTEKYTFAEVPDGVSEWAEQELLATIYQEEPWLEEYPHLTEFFLPVLLSKDGRHTSREFFRDHAAGFPDADRDAGLTFYEEFLVRGIIDDRYTMAAKLGTSEHLNLGRMRSSMSEFTVARLLDDADYDLTPEIEVATGHFIDFRATKDDDGTLVEVTRPRPPSQRSASSAVKAVRETAETKASGQLQEHGGGITMFVDCSSFTESDWEEIVAAKPEVRHRPAVVFRAWPDGHFEGYTKGSVPIELPDTFTMR
;
A
#
# COMPACT_ATOMS: atom_id res chain seq x y z
N MET A 1 -1.70 4.66 11.71
CA MET A 1 -1.01 4.00 10.58
C MET A 1 -1.06 2.51 10.81
N ALA A 2 -1.40 1.76 9.76
CA ALA A 2 -1.35 0.30 9.81
C ALA A 2 0.05 -0.16 10.17
N THR A 3 0.14 -1.04 11.12
CA THR A 3 1.40 -1.70 11.38
C THR A 3 1.44 -2.92 10.46
N PRO A 4 2.34 -2.99 9.48
CA PRO A 4 2.46 -4.16 8.63
C PRO A 4 2.68 -5.41 9.49
N LEU A 5 2.30 -6.57 8.95
CA LEU A 5 2.59 -7.84 9.59
C LEU A 5 4.09 -7.94 9.87
N ARG A 6 4.43 -8.34 11.09
CA ARG A 6 5.83 -8.43 11.51
C ARG A 6 6.08 -9.74 12.23
N PHE A 7 7.28 -10.27 12.01
CA PHE A 7 7.76 -11.37 12.81
C PHE A 7 8.25 -10.88 14.17
N ARG A 8 8.04 -11.72 15.17
CA ARG A 8 8.76 -11.64 16.44
C ARG A 8 9.68 -12.83 16.55
N ARG A 9 10.90 -12.61 16.97
CA ARG A 9 11.88 -13.66 17.19
C ARG A 9 11.97 -14.01 18.67
N SER A 10 12.09 -15.31 18.98
CA SER A 10 12.46 -15.81 20.29
C SER A 10 13.78 -16.57 20.22
N ASN A 11 14.68 -16.27 21.11
CA ASN A 11 15.95 -17.03 21.28
C ASN A 11 15.81 -18.16 22.31
N ASN A 12 14.61 -18.43 22.79
CA ASN A 12 14.33 -19.52 23.70
C ASN A 12 14.17 -20.84 22.91
N ARG A 13 14.48 -21.94 23.57
CA ARG A 13 14.14 -23.27 23.07
C ARG A 13 12.64 -23.49 23.15
N TRP A 14 12.05 -23.90 22.06
CA TRP A 14 10.64 -24.22 21.95
C TRP A 14 10.43 -25.72 21.71
N THR A 15 9.31 -26.22 22.19
CA THR A 15 8.81 -27.57 21.96
C THR A 15 7.31 -27.49 21.76
N GLU A 16 6.70 -28.49 21.13
CA GLU A 16 5.24 -28.49 20.97
C GLU A 16 4.48 -28.32 22.27
N GLY A 17 4.94 -28.97 23.34
CA GLY A 17 4.33 -28.81 24.69
C GLY A 17 4.37 -27.37 25.17
N ARG A 18 5.47 -26.67 24.93
CA ARG A 18 5.62 -25.26 25.30
C ARG A 18 4.75 -24.35 24.41
N VAL A 19 4.66 -24.64 23.10
CA VAL A 19 3.74 -23.92 22.19
C VAL A 19 2.30 -24.04 22.70
N ARG A 20 1.87 -25.24 23.09
CA ARG A 20 0.53 -25.45 23.64
C ARG A 20 0.28 -24.66 24.94
N SER A 21 1.21 -24.71 25.89
CA SER A 21 1.02 -24.06 27.19
C SER A 21 1.20 -22.54 27.17
N GLU A 22 2.17 -22.03 26.39
CA GLU A 22 2.55 -20.61 26.47
C GLU A 22 1.94 -19.76 25.33
N LEU A 23 1.56 -20.37 24.20
CA LEU A 23 0.97 -19.66 23.07
C LEU A 23 -0.51 -20.02 22.87
N LEU A 24 -0.83 -21.31 22.72
CA LEU A 24 -2.20 -21.73 22.43
C LEU A 24 -3.14 -21.44 23.60
N GLN A 25 -2.84 -21.88 24.81
CA GLN A 25 -3.77 -21.73 25.95
C GLN A 25 -4.20 -20.29 26.22
N PRO A 26 -3.31 -19.27 26.22
CA PRO A 26 -3.71 -17.88 26.36
C PRO A 26 -4.62 -17.40 25.22
N LEU A 27 -4.32 -17.79 23.98
CA LEU A 27 -5.11 -17.41 22.81
C LEU A 27 -6.45 -18.14 22.78
N GLN A 28 -6.48 -19.42 23.13
CA GLN A 28 -7.72 -20.20 23.22
C GLN A 28 -8.66 -19.63 24.28
N SER A 29 -8.13 -19.29 25.45
CA SER A 29 -8.94 -18.69 26.53
C SER A 29 -9.52 -17.33 26.15
N LYS A 30 -8.84 -16.56 25.30
CA LYS A 30 -9.23 -15.20 24.97
C LYS A 30 -9.97 -15.07 23.64
N PHE A 31 -9.64 -15.89 22.66
CA PHE A 31 -10.08 -15.76 21.27
C PHE A 31 -10.58 -17.08 20.65
N GLY A 32 -10.70 -18.16 21.43
CA GLY A 32 -11.13 -19.45 20.89
C GLY A 32 -10.12 -20.08 19.92
N ALA A 33 -8.80 -19.90 20.19
CA ALA A 33 -7.78 -20.38 19.27
C ALA A 33 -7.68 -21.89 19.20
N ASP A 34 -7.56 -22.43 17.98
CA ASP A 34 -7.17 -23.79 17.69
C ASP A 34 -5.75 -23.86 17.13
N MET A 35 -5.06 -24.98 17.37
CA MET A 35 -3.72 -25.21 16.83
C MET A 35 -3.74 -26.33 15.82
N VAL A 36 -3.41 -26.01 14.58
CA VAL A 36 -3.40 -26.95 13.46
C VAL A 36 -2.00 -27.03 12.80
N GLY A 37 -1.80 -28.04 11.97
CA GLY A 37 -0.60 -28.13 11.13
C GLY A 37 -0.58 -27.04 10.06
N PRO A 38 0.61 -26.62 9.59
CA PRO A 38 0.71 -25.71 8.45
C PRO A 38 0.22 -26.41 7.17
N TRP A 39 -0.24 -25.63 6.20
CA TRP A 39 -0.65 -26.15 4.89
C TRP A 39 0.53 -26.48 3.99
N TYR A 40 1.62 -25.71 4.13
CA TYR A 40 2.86 -25.92 3.42
C TYR A 40 3.94 -26.47 4.35
N LYS A 41 4.85 -27.27 3.78
CA LYS A 41 5.99 -27.80 4.53
C LYS A 41 6.86 -26.63 5.01
N PRO A 42 7.12 -26.51 6.32
CA PRO A 42 8.03 -25.49 6.83
C PRO A 42 9.46 -25.72 6.29
N PRO A 43 10.35 -24.71 6.35
CA PRO A 43 11.73 -24.84 5.95
C PRO A 43 12.43 -26.01 6.66
N ASP A 44 13.43 -26.60 6.02
CA ASP A 44 14.15 -27.75 6.59
C ASP A 44 14.78 -27.38 7.95
N GLY A 45 14.57 -28.24 8.94
CA GLY A 45 15.00 -28.03 10.33
C GLY A 45 14.04 -27.20 11.19
N TYR A 46 12.94 -26.72 10.63
CA TYR A 46 11.88 -26.06 11.39
C TYR A 46 10.68 -26.96 11.64
N GLU A 47 10.12 -26.88 12.84
CA GLU A 47 8.75 -27.29 13.13
C GLU A 47 7.85 -26.04 13.06
N ALA A 48 6.58 -26.22 12.68
CA ALA A 48 5.64 -25.09 12.59
C ALA A 48 4.23 -25.47 12.99
N ARG A 49 3.47 -24.45 13.44
CA ARG A 49 2.04 -24.54 13.76
C ARG A 49 1.33 -23.27 13.29
N ARG A 50 0.06 -23.45 12.92
CA ARG A 50 -0.92 -22.39 12.74
C ARG A 50 -1.78 -22.31 13.99
N LEU A 51 -2.05 -21.11 14.44
CA LEU A 51 -2.97 -20.80 15.52
C LEU A 51 -4.10 -19.96 14.89
N GLU A 52 -5.28 -20.55 14.80
CA GLU A 52 -6.45 -19.96 14.14
C GLU A 52 -7.48 -19.59 15.19
N MET A 53 -7.98 -18.35 15.19
CA MET A 53 -8.91 -17.82 16.18
C MET A 53 -10.33 -17.72 15.61
N ASP A 54 -11.34 -17.84 16.48
CA ASP A 54 -12.77 -17.74 16.09
C ASP A 54 -13.13 -16.43 15.40
N ASN A 55 -12.39 -15.36 15.68
CA ASN A 55 -12.59 -14.05 15.05
C ASN A 55 -11.89 -13.89 13.70
N GLY A 56 -11.31 -14.95 13.14
CA GLY A 56 -10.56 -14.95 11.89
C GLY A 56 -9.13 -14.38 12.01
N ASP A 57 -8.63 -14.14 13.21
CA ASP A 57 -7.21 -13.84 13.39
C ASP A 57 -6.37 -15.10 13.23
N LEU A 58 -5.13 -14.93 12.77
CA LEU A 58 -4.18 -15.99 12.49
C LEU A 58 -2.84 -15.66 13.11
N ALA A 59 -2.15 -16.70 13.60
CA ALA A 59 -0.72 -16.63 13.86
C ALA A 59 0.00 -17.87 13.33
N LEU A 60 1.13 -17.63 12.70
CA LEU A 60 2.10 -18.64 12.31
C LEU A 60 3.23 -18.66 13.33
N PHE A 61 3.61 -19.85 13.74
CA PHE A 61 4.74 -20.03 14.64
C PHE A 61 5.63 -21.16 14.13
N CYS A 62 6.91 -20.86 13.88
CA CYS A 62 7.89 -21.86 13.51
C CYS A 62 9.12 -21.78 14.42
N TRP A 63 9.75 -22.93 14.69
CA TRP A 63 10.88 -23.00 15.62
C TRP A 63 11.89 -24.09 15.25
N THR A 64 13.11 -23.88 15.73
CA THR A 64 14.21 -24.85 15.76
C THR A 64 14.64 -25.08 17.22
N ASP A 65 15.73 -25.84 17.42
CA ASP A 65 16.33 -26.01 18.75
C ASP A 65 16.87 -24.70 19.38
N GLY A 66 17.15 -23.66 18.60
CA GLY A 66 17.84 -22.45 19.04
C GLY A 66 17.05 -21.14 18.94
N HIS A 67 16.04 -21.10 18.09
CA HIS A 67 15.27 -19.88 17.87
C HIS A 67 13.89 -20.17 17.28
N ALA A 68 13.00 -19.20 17.39
CA ALA A 68 11.66 -19.29 16.84
C ALA A 68 11.21 -17.95 16.28
N PHE A 69 10.26 -18.01 15.34
CA PHE A 69 9.63 -16.86 14.72
C PHE A 69 8.12 -16.93 14.87
N TRP A 70 7.54 -15.80 15.26
CA TRP A 70 6.12 -15.58 15.36
C TRP A 70 5.68 -14.52 14.37
N LEU A 71 4.68 -14.84 13.57
CA LEU A 71 3.94 -13.89 12.76
C LEU A 71 2.46 -14.00 13.13
N GLY A 72 1.81 -12.88 13.39
CA GLY A 72 0.38 -12.88 13.67
C GLY A 72 -0.25 -11.51 13.51
N ASN A 73 -1.54 -11.52 13.18
CA ASN A 73 -2.41 -10.34 13.20
C ASN A 73 -3.24 -10.26 14.49
N THR A 74 -3.04 -11.17 15.41
CA THR A 74 -3.69 -11.23 16.73
C THR A 74 -2.84 -10.60 17.83
N GLU A 75 -3.36 -10.57 19.04
CA GLU A 75 -2.60 -10.18 20.24
C GLU A 75 -1.44 -11.15 20.46
N THR A 76 -0.27 -10.60 20.68
CA THR A 76 0.93 -11.41 20.94
C THR A 76 0.91 -11.96 22.36
N PRO A 77 1.05 -13.28 22.56
CA PRO A 77 1.19 -13.87 23.89
C PRO A 77 2.33 -13.24 24.70
N SER A 78 2.12 -13.08 26.00
CA SER A 78 3.05 -12.35 26.89
C SER A 78 4.47 -12.93 26.89
N THR A 79 4.62 -14.22 26.68
CA THR A 79 5.92 -14.88 26.57
C THR A 79 6.76 -14.41 25.38
N LEU A 80 6.11 -13.83 24.34
CA LEU A 80 6.78 -13.28 23.15
C LEU A 80 7.00 -11.77 23.20
N TRP A 81 6.49 -11.06 24.21
CA TRP A 81 6.64 -9.61 24.35
C TRP A 81 8.10 -9.16 24.48
N ARG A 82 8.98 -10.03 24.94
CA ARG A 82 10.42 -9.77 25.12
C ARG A 82 11.25 -10.11 23.88
N THR A 83 10.61 -10.57 22.79
CA THR A 83 11.30 -10.88 21.55
C THR A 83 11.48 -9.63 20.70
N GLU A 84 12.51 -9.61 19.88
CA GLU A 84 12.70 -8.59 18.87
C GLU A 84 11.58 -8.66 17.81
N LYS A 85 11.29 -7.53 17.19
CA LYS A 85 10.32 -7.47 16.10
C LYS A 85 11.07 -7.46 14.78
N TYR A 86 10.66 -8.33 13.86
CA TYR A 86 11.23 -8.44 12.53
C TYR A 86 10.16 -8.18 11.48
N THR A 87 10.55 -7.59 10.36
CA THR A 87 9.80 -7.61 9.11
C THR A 87 10.08 -8.91 8.37
N PHE A 88 9.33 -9.20 7.30
CA PHE A 88 9.60 -10.36 6.44
C PHE A 88 11.03 -10.37 5.88
N ALA A 89 11.57 -9.19 5.52
CA ALA A 89 12.91 -9.06 5.00
C ALA A 89 14.04 -9.31 6.02
N GLU A 90 13.73 -9.36 7.31
CA GLU A 90 14.70 -9.51 8.40
C GLU A 90 14.74 -10.93 8.98
N VAL A 91 13.92 -11.84 8.48
CA VAL A 91 13.93 -13.25 8.85
C VAL A 91 14.64 -14.09 7.78
N PRO A 92 15.05 -15.34 8.07
CA PRO A 92 15.64 -16.20 7.05
C PRO A 92 14.70 -16.36 5.84
N ASP A 93 15.23 -16.28 4.63
CA ASP A 93 14.47 -16.29 3.37
C ASP A 93 13.44 -17.44 3.32
N GLY A 94 13.85 -18.66 3.64
CA GLY A 94 12.94 -19.80 3.64
C GLY A 94 11.79 -19.69 4.66
N VAL A 95 11.98 -18.96 5.78
CA VAL A 95 10.90 -18.69 6.75
C VAL A 95 9.95 -17.64 6.20
N SER A 96 10.48 -16.62 5.54
CA SER A 96 9.72 -15.58 4.89
C SER A 96 8.84 -16.15 3.77
N GLU A 97 9.44 -16.91 2.86
CA GLU A 97 8.75 -17.57 1.74
C GLU A 97 7.65 -18.53 2.21
N TRP A 98 7.96 -19.37 3.19
CA TRP A 98 6.98 -20.26 3.79
C TRP A 98 5.79 -19.50 4.40
N ALA A 99 6.07 -18.45 5.16
CA ALA A 99 5.02 -17.68 5.80
C ALA A 99 4.17 -16.91 4.78
N GLU A 100 4.77 -16.38 3.72
CA GLU A 100 4.02 -15.75 2.63
C GLU A 100 3.09 -16.75 1.92
N GLN A 101 3.56 -17.96 1.63
CA GLN A 101 2.71 -19.02 1.04
C GLN A 101 1.52 -19.37 1.93
N GLU A 102 1.73 -19.52 3.25
CA GLU A 102 0.67 -19.77 4.22
C GLU A 102 -0.37 -18.64 4.25
N LEU A 103 0.10 -17.39 4.23
CA LEU A 103 -0.75 -16.21 4.27
C LEU A 103 -1.52 -15.97 2.97
N LEU A 104 -0.87 -16.16 1.82
CA LEU A 104 -1.52 -16.07 0.51
C LEU A 104 -2.60 -17.12 0.37
N ALA A 105 -2.32 -18.37 0.74
CA ALA A 105 -3.33 -19.41 0.73
C ALA A 105 -4.51 -19.09 1.66
N THR A 106 -4.23 -18.48 2.82
CA THR A 106 -5.28 -18.05 3.75
C THR A 106 -6.18 -16.97 3.14
N ILE A 107 -5.57 -15.92 2.55
CA ILE A 107 -6.35 -14.83 1.95
C ILE A 107 -7.15 -15.31 0.73
N TYR A 108 -6.62 -16.21 -0.08
CA TYR A 108 -7.33 -16.77 -1.24
C TYR A 108 -8.50 -17.66 -0.82
N GLN A 109 -8.37 -18.38 0.29
CA GLN A 109 -9.50 -19.13 0.85
C GLN A 109 -10.61 -18.21 1.36
N GLU A 110 -10.26 -17.08 2.00
CA GLU A 110 -11.23 -16.10 2.53
C GLU A 110 -11.83 -15.22 1.43
N GLU A 111 -11.03 -14.85 0.43
CA GLU A 111 -11.36 -13.93 -0.65
C GLU A 111 -10.89 -14.49 -2.00
N PRO A 112 -11.61 -15.49 -2.58
CA PRO A 112 -11.15 -16.21 -3.79
C PRO A 112 -10.94 -15.31 -5.01
N TRP A 113 -11.63 -14.16 -5.09
CA TRP A 113 -11.45 -13.20 -6.18
C TRP A 113 -10.04 -12.56 -6.23
N LEU A 114 -9.26 -12.63 -5.14
CA LEU A 114 -7.88 -12.13 -5.11
C LEU A 114 -6.89 -13.06 -5.85
N GLU A 115 -7.26 -14.30 -6.15
CA GLU A 115 -6.41 -15.22 -6.92
C GLU A 115 -6.13 -14.71 -8.35
N GLU A 116 -7.04 -13.87 -8.89
CA GLU A 116 -6.89 -13.27 -10.21
C GLU A 116 -5.85 -12.13 -10.23
N TYR A 117 -5.45 -11.63 -9.04
CA TYR A 117 -4.54 -10.48 -8.86
C TYR A 117 -3.39 -10.85 -7.91
N PRO A 118 -2.51 -11.81 -8.27
CA PRO A 118 -1.50 -12.35 -7.35
C PRO A 118 -0.47 -11.31 -6.90
N HIS A 119 0.01 -10.42 -7.79
CA HIS A 119 1.01 -9.42 -7.44
C HIS A 119 0.43 -8.30 -6.56
N LEU A 120 -0.80 -7.86 -6.82
CA LEU A 120 -1.53 -6.93 -5.96
C LEU A 120 -1.77 -7.55 -4.58
N THR A 121 -2.20 -8.80 -4.54
CA THR A 121 -2.46 -9.52 -3.30
C THR A 121 -1.19 -9.69 -2.48
N GLU A 122 -0.10 -10.12 -3.09
CA GLU A 122 1.19 -10.24 -2.44
C GLU A 122 1.68 -8.88 -1.92
N PHE A 123 1.61 -7.84 -2.75
CA PHE A 123 2.05 -6.49 -2.38
C PHE A 123 1.31 -5.95 -1.16
N PHE A 124 -0.03 -6.05 -1.16
CA PHE A 124 -0.88 -5.54 -0.08
C PHE A 124 -1.18 -6.55 1.02
N LEU A 125 -0.57 -7.74 0.99
CA LEU A 125 -0.77 -8.80 2.00
C LEU A 125 -0.72 -8.29 3.45
N PRO A 126 0.25 -7.42 3.85
CA PRO A 126 0.33 -6.91 5.21
C PRO A 126 -0.90 -6.12 5.66
N VAL A 127 -1.59 -5.43 4.77
CA VAL A 127 -2.80 -4.66 5.09
C VAL A 127 -4.08 -5.47 4.92
N LEU A 128 -4.11 -6.37 3.93
CA LEU A 128 -5.22 -7.29 3.68
C LEU A 128 -5.44 -8.29 4.83
N LEU A 129 -4.39 -8.60 5.60
CA LEU A 129 -4.43 -9.47 6.78
C LEU A 129 -4.25 -8.72 8.09
N SER A 130 -4.21 -7.39 8.10
CA SER A 130 -4.01 -6.65 9.34
C SER A 130 -5.22 -6.78 10.28
N LYS A 131 -4.97 -6.78 11.60
CA LYS A 131 -6.02 -6.90 12.61
C LYS A 131 -7.08 -5.80 12.49
N ASP A 132 -6.62 -4.56 12.35
CA ASP A 132 -7.46 -3.37 12.54
C ASP A 132 -8.08 -2.81 11.25
N GLY A 133 -7.88 -3.46 10.11
CA GLY A 133 -8.34 -2.86 8.85
C GLY A 133 -8.43 -3.81 7.66
N ARG A 134 -8.28 -5.12 7.88
CA ARG A 134 -8.38 -6.09 6.77
C ARG A 134 -9.73 -6.01 6.05
N HIS A 135 -10.82 -5.81 6.77
CA HIS A 135 -12.16 -5.71 6.17
C HIS A 135 -12.29 -4.46 5.31
N THR A 136 -11.87 -3.30 5.79
CA THR A 136 -11.91 -2.04 5.04
C THR A 136 -10.95 -2.03 3.85
N SER A 137 -9.79 -2.67 3.96
CA SER A 137 -8.86 -2.82 2.84
C SER A 137 -9.45 -3.73 1.74
N ARG A 138 -10.01 -4.87 2.12
CA ARG A 138 -10.68 -5.79 1.18
C ARG A 138 -11.91 -5.14 0.53
N GLU A 139 -12.74 -4.44 1.31
CA GLU A 139 -13.88 -3.66 0.81
C GLU A 139 -13.43 -2.59 -0.20
N PHE A 140 -12.33 -1.87 0.08
CA PHE A 140 -11.80 -0.87 -0.82
C PHE A 140 -11.42 -1.44 -2.19
N PHE A 141 -10.72 -2.56 -2.21
CA PHE A 141 -10.35 -3.21 -3.47
C PHE A 141 -11.56 -3.82 -4.16
N ARG A 142 -12.43 -4.54 -3.45
CA ARG A 142 -13.57 -5.25 -4.01
C ARG A 142 -14.67 -4.32 -4.52
N ASP A 143 -15.06 -3.34 -3.71
CA ASP A 143 -16.30 -2.57 -3.91
C ASP A 143 -16.05 -1.14 -4.43
N HIS A 144 -14.78 -0.70 -4.43
CA HIS A 144 -14.39 0.64 -4.87
C HIS A 144 -13.30 0.66 -5.94
N ALA A 145 -13.09 -0.44 -6.65
CA ALA A 145 -12.18 -0.58 -7.79
C ALA A 145 -10.79 0.06 -7.53
N ALA A 146 -10.20 -0.19 -6.33
CA ALA A 146 -8.95 0.40 -5.89
C ALA A 146 -8.88 1.96 -6.01
N GLY A 147 -10.03 2.62 -6.02
CA GLY A 147 -10.13 4.08 -6.00
C GLY A 147 -10.60 4.73 -7.29
N PHE A 148 -10.82 3.99 -8.37
CA PHE A 148 -11.42 4.48 -9.62
C PHE A 148 -12.96 4.58 -9.47
N PRO A 149 -13.57 5.77 -9.61
CA PRO A 149 -15.00 5.96 -9.32
C PRO A 149 -15.93 5.38 -10.37
N ASP A 150 -15.49 5.33 -11.63
CA ASP A 150 -16.29 4.96 -12.80
C ASP A 150 -15.86 3.62 -13.40
N ALA A 151 -15.06 2.82 -12.66
CA ALA A 151 -14.59 1.52 -13.08
C ALA A 151 -15.29 0.39 -12.33
N ASP A 152 -15.41 -0.75 -12.97
CA ASP A 152 -15.67 -1.99 -12.26
C ASP A 152 -14.42 -2.46 -11.49
N ARG A 153 -14.62 -3.44 -10.62
CA ARG A 153 -13.54 -3.98 -9.80
C ARG A 153 -12.37 -4.47 -10.66
N ASP A 154 -12.69 -5.26 -11.66
CA ASP A 154 -11.67 -5.99 -12.43
C ASP A 154 -10.80 -5.03 -13.23
N ALA A 155 -11.37 -4.00 -13.84
CA ALA A 155 -10.59 -2.96 -14.51
C ALA A 155 -9.68 -2.19 -13.53
N GLY A 156 -10.22 -1.78 -12.38
CA GLY A 156 -9.44 -1.05 -11.38
C GLY A 156 -8.29 -1.86 -10.77
N LEU A 157 -8.51 -3.17 -10.52
CA LEU A 157 -7.46 -4.04 -9.98
C LEU A 157 -6.41 -4.42 -11.02
N THR A 158 -6.83 -4.69 -12.27
CA THR A 158 -5.91 -4.99 -13.38
C THR A 158 -4.93 -3.84 -13.61
N PHE A 159 -5.38 -2.59 -13.49
CA PHE A 159 -4.51 -1.42 -13.59
C PHE A 159 -3.30 -1.50 -12.65
N TYR A 160 -3.51 -1.90 -11.38
CA TYR A 160 -2.43 -2.02 -10.41
C TYR A 160 -1.69 -3.35 -10.53
N GLU A 161 -2.35 -4.43 -10.89
CA GLU A 161 -1.73 -5.75 -11.10
C GLU A 161 -0.66 -5.68 -12.19
N GLU A 162 -0.98 -5.09 -13.37
CA GLU A 162 -0.05 -4.89 -14.48
C GLU A 162 1.17 -4.05 -14.12
N PHE A 163 1.01 -3.11 -13.20
CA PHE A 163 2.10 -2.30 -12.69
C PHE A 163 2.95 -3.07 -11.67
N LEU A 164 2.31 -3.71 -10.70
CA LEU A 164 3.01 -4.38 -9.61
C LEU A 164 3.79 -5.62 -10.04
N VAL A 165 3.36 -6.30 -11.12
CA VAL A 165 4.12 -7.43 -11.71
C VAL A 165 5.54 -7.03 -12.14
N ARG A 166 5.77 -5.75 -12.43
CA ARG A 166 7.08 -5.24 -12.87
C ARG A 166 8.10 -5.11 -11.73
N GLY A 167 7.66 -5.20 -10.47
CA GLY A 167 8.54 -5.18 -9.30
C GLY A 167 9.25 -3.86 -9.01
N ILE A 168 8.68 -2.74 -9.44
CA ILE A 168 9.33 -1.42 -9.48
C ILE A 168 9.46 -0.76 -8.10
N ILE A 169 8.67 -1.18 -7.14
CA ILE A 169 8.66 -0.60 -5.78
C ILE A 169 9.37 -1.56 -4.82
N ASP A 170 10.61 -1.27 -4.49
CA ASP A 170 11.44 -2.11 -3.62
C ASP A 170 10.94 -2.14 -2.16
N ASP A 171 10.46 -1.02 -1.62
CA ASP A 171 9.96 -0.97 -0.23
C ASP A 171 8.45 -1.24 -0.15
N ARG A 172 8.08 -2.51 -0.42
CA ARG A 172 6.71 -3.01 -0.35
C ARG A 172 6.02 -2.69 0.97
N TYR A 173 6.72 -2.87 2.10
CA TYR A 173 6.11 -2.71 3.42
C TYR A 173 5.76 -1.27 3.74
N THR A 174 6.63 -0.34 3.41
CA THR A 174 6.38 1.09 3.59
C THR A 174 5.25 1.55 2.68
N MET A 175 5.30 1.18 1.42
CA MET A 175 4.30 1.60 0.43
C MET A 175 2.92 0.98 0.71
N ALA A 176 2.82 -0.32 0.96
CA ALA A 176 1.56 -0.96 1.32
C ALA A 176 0.98 -0.38 2.63
N ALA A 177 1.82 -0.05 3.62
CA ALA A 177 1.38 0.53 4.88
C ALA A 177 0.75 1.92 4.73
N LYS A 178 1.02 2.66 3.65
CA LYS A 178 0.38 3.96 3.35
C LYS A 178 -1.13 3.81 3.13
N LEU A 179 -1.59 2.69 2.57
CA LEU A 179 -3.03 2.41 2.46
C LEU A 179 -3.70 2.44 3.83
N GLY A 180 -2.95 2.08 4.84
CA GLY A 180 -3.31 2.15 6.24
C GLY A 180 -4.42 1.17 6.60
N THR A 181 -4.59 0.96 7.91
CA THR A 181 -5.67 0.15 8.45
C THR A 181 -6.51 0.98 9.41
N SER A 182 -7.82 0.83 9.34
CA SER A 182 -8.79 1.49 10.20
C SER A 182 -10.04 0.62 10.27
N GLU A 183 -10.71 0.60 11.41
CA GLU A 183 -11.99 -0.08 11.56
C GLU A 183 -13.09 0.52 10.66
N HIS A 184 -12.89 1.76 10.20
CA HIS A 184 -13.83 2.44 9.33
C HIS A 184 -13.19 2.77 7.98
N LEU A 185 -13.90 2.46 6.90
CA LEU A 185 -13.48 2.77 5.54
C LEU A 185 -13.31 4.28 5.34
N ASN A 186 -12.10 4.70 5.03
CA ASN A 186 -11.78 6.09 4.68
C ASN A 186 -11.34 6.17 3.22
N LEU A 187 -12.31 6.23 2.33
CA LEU A 187 -12.08 6.28 0.88
C LEU A 187 -11.14 7.41 0.46
N GLY A 188 -11.26 8.60 1.09
CA GLY A 188 -10.43 9.74 0.75
C GLY A 188 -8.95 9.48 1.02
N ARG A 189 -8.62 8.87 2.15
CA ARG A 189 -7.26 8.50 2.51
C ARG A 189 -6.72 7.37 1.62
N MET A 190 -7.51 6.32 1.42
CA MET A 190 -7.09 5.17 0.62
C MET A 190 -6.86 5.56 -0.84
N ARG A 191 -7.74 6.39 -1.41
CA ARG A 191 -7.54 6.97 -2.74
C ARG A 191 -6.29 7.85 -2.82
N SER A 192 -6.01 8.64 -1.78
CA SER A 192 -4.77 9.43 -1.75
C SER A 192 -3.52 8.56 -1.72
N SER A 193 -3.52 7.46 -0.98
CA SER A 193 -2.42 6.50 -1.02
C SER A 193 -2.27 5.84 -2.39
N MET A 194 -3.39 5.43 -3.00
CA MET A 194 -3.34 4.83 -4.36
C MET A 194 -2.90 5.82 -5.44
N SER A 195 -3.02 7.14 -5.21
CA SER A 195 -2.52 8.13 -6.17
C SER A 195 -1.00 8.11 -6.32
N GLU A 196 -0.28 7.72 -5.26
CA GLU A 196 1.17 7.54 -5.34
C GLU A 196 1.52 6.35 -6.27
N PHE A 197 0.76 5.24 -6.17
CA PHE A 197 0.92 4.12 -7.11
C PHE A 197 0.53 4.48 -8.54
N THR A 198 -0.48 5.32 -8.73
CA THR A 198 -0.89 5.82 -10.05
C THR A 198 0.22 6.67 -10.69
N VAL A 199 0.85 7.56 -9.90
CA VAL A 199 1.98 8.37 -10.38
C VAL A 199 3.22 7.50 -10.59
N ALA A 200 3.47 6.52 -9.72
CA ALA A 200 4.57 5.58 -9.91
C ALA A 200 4.43 4.82 -11.24
N ARG A 201 3.24 4.31 -11.56
CA ARG A 201 2.98 3.68 -12.88
C ARG A 201 3.24 4.65 -14.05
N LEU A 202 2.75 5.88 -13.96
CA LEU A 202 2.95 6.89 -14.99
C LEU A 202 4.44 7.19 -15.25
N LEU A 203 5.24 7.26 -14.18
CA LEU A 203 6.67 7.53 -14.26
C LEU A 203 7.45 6.30 -14.78
N ASP A 204 7.06 5.11 -14.38
CA ASP A 204 7.62 3.86 -14.90
C ASP A 204 7.31 3.66 -16.39
N ASP A 205 6.10 3.96 -16.82
CA ASP A 205 5.72 3.96 -18.25
C ASP A 205 6.53 4.97 -19.08
N ALA A 206 7.21 5.92 -18.42
CA ALA A 206 8.15 6.88 -19.02
C ALA A 206 9.63 6.54 -18.80
N ASP A 207 9.92 5.30 -18.37
CA ASP A 207 11.26 4.74 -18.11
C ASP A 207 12.04 5.46 -16.99
N TYR A 208 11.36 5.90 -15.93
CA TYR A 208 12.02 6.40 -14.72
C TYR A 208 12.20 5.31 -13.66
N ASP A 209 13.40 5.26 -13.09
CA ASP A 209 13.66 4.54 -11.84
C ASP A 209 13.09 5.31 -10.66
N LEU A 210 12.38 4.62 -9.76
CA LEU A 210 11.67 5.24 -8.65
C LEU A 210 12.25 4.84 -7.30
N THR A 211 12.56 5.85 -6.48
CA THR A 211 12.89 5.67 -5.07
C THR A 211 11.80 6.33 -4.22
N PRO A 212 11.01 5.58 -3.43
CA PRO A 212 9.96 6.15 -2.61
C PRO A 212 10.49 6.76 -1.31
N GLU A 213 9.69 7.61 -0.67
CA GLU A 213 9.89 8.13 0.69
C GLU A 213 11.25 8.80 0.91
N ILE A 214 11.56 9.81 0.11
CA ILE A 214 12.83 10.54 0.22
C ILE A 214 12.78 11.49 1.42
N GLU A 215 13.58 11.23 2.44
CA GLU A 215 13.80 12.18 3.54
C GLU A 215 14.61 13.38 3.04
N VAL A 216 14.10 14.58 3.26
CA VAL A 216 14.75 15.82 2.89
C VAL A 216 15.28 16.57 4.14
N ALA A 217 16.17 17.52 3.93
CA ALA A 217 16.88 18.22 5.00
C ALA A 217 15.98 18.90 6.07
N THR A 218 14.72 19.11 5.76
CA THR A 218 13.70 19.65 6.67
C THR A 218 13.06 18.60 7.58
N GLY A 219 13.41 17.32 7.42
CA GLY A 219 12.80 16.19 8.15
C GLY A 219 11.41 15.78 7.62
N HIS A 220 10.97 16.33 6.48
CA HIS A 220 9.80 15.88 5.75
C HIS A 220 10.17 14.81 4.73
N PHE A 221 9.18 14.00 4.33
CA PHE A 221 9.34 13.02 3.26
C PHE A 221 8.66 13.53 2.00
N ILE A 222 9.33 13.36 0.87
CA ILE A 222 8.83 13.56 -0.49
C ILE A 222 8.46 12.20 -1.06
N ASP A 223 7.34 12.11 -1.77
CA ASP A 223 6.78 10.82 -2.18
C ASP A 223 7.73 9.98 -3.03
N PHE A 224 8.42 10.60 -4.01
CA PHE A 224 9.38 9.90 -4.87
C PHE A 224 10.58 10.77 -5.26
N ARG A 225 11.70 10.06 -5.57
CA ARG A 225 12.69 10.52 -6.51
C ARG A 225 12.53 9.71 -7.79
N ALA A 226 12.31 10.38 -8.92
CA ALA A 226 12.29 9.81 -10.25
C ALA A 226 13.64 10.07 -10.93
N THR A 227 14.35 9.04 -11.37
CA THR A 227 15.69 9.14 -11.98
C THR A 227 15.67 8.53 -13.37
N LYS A 228 16.22 9.27 -14.35
CA LYS A 228 16.40 8.80 -15.73
C LYS A 228 17.74 9.37 -16.24
N ASP A 229 18.59 8.54 -16.84
CA ASP A 229 19.91 8.97 -17.40
C ASP A 229 20.76 9.78 -16.40
N ASP A 230 20.83 9.36 -15.13
CA ASP A 230 21.52 10.04 -14.00
C ASP A 230 20.88 11.37 -13.54
N ASP A 231 19.84 11.88 -14.20
CA ASP A 231 19.10 13.06 -13.77
C ASP A 231 17.95 12.66 -12.81
N GLY A 232 17.95 13.26 -11.63
CA GLY A 232 16.97 12.95 -10.57
C GLY A 232 16.05 14.13 -10.28
N THR A 233 14.74 13.91 -10.33
CA THR A 233 13.72 14.89 -9.98
C THR A 233 12.91 14.41 -8.76
N LEU A 234 12.67 15.31 -7.81
CA LEU A 234 11.77 15.04 -6.68
C LEU A 234 10.31 15.22 -7.12
N VAL A 235 9.46 14.28 -6.68
CA VAL A 235 8.05 14.21 -7.06
C VAL A 235 7.18 14.19 -5.83
N GLU A 236 6.22 15.07 -5.78
CA GLU A 236 5.21 15.15 -4.73
C GLU A 236 3.82 14.95 -5.33
N VAL A 237 3.03 14.08 -4.72
CA VAL A 237 1.70 13.69 -5.22
C VAL A 237 0.61 14.29 -4.35
N THR A 238 -0.44 14.77 -4.97
CA THR A 238 -1.65 15.19 -4.25
C THR A 238 -2.90 14.78 -5.01
N ARG A 239 -3.95 14.41 -4.27
CA ARG A 239 -5.23 13.99 -4.84
C ARG A 239 -6.37 14.85 -4.32
N PRO A 240 -6.91 15.75 -5.13
CA PRO A 240 -8.09 16.54 -4.76
C PRO A 240 -9.30 15.65 -4.53
N ARG A 241 -10.13 16.00 -3.54
CA ARG A 241 -11.41 15.30 -3.30
C ARG A 241 -12.48 15.88 -4.20
N PRO A 242 -13.26 15.04 -4.91
CA PRO A 242 -14.38 15.51 -5.74
C PRO A 242 -15.42 16.31 -4.93
N PRO A 243 -16.19 17.22 -5.57
CA PRO A 243 -17.24 17.99 -4.91
C PRO A 243 -18.28 17.15 -4.17
N SER A 244 -18.59 15.95 -4.67
CA SER A 244 -19.47 14.98 -4.01
C SER A 244 -18.99 14.50 -2.63
N GLN A 245 -17.70 14.69 -2.31
CA GLN A 245 -17.07 14.24 -1.07
C GLN A 245 -16.58 15.39 -0.17
N ARG A 246 -16.84 16.63 -0.54
CA ARG A 246 -16.46 17.82 0.23
C ARG A 246 -17.41 18.99 -0.05
N SER A 247 -17.29 20.05 0.77
CA SER A 247 -18.05 21.30 0.61
C SER A 247 -17.55 22.21 -0.53
N ALA A 248 -16.71 21.70 -1.46
CA ALA A 248 -16.28 22.49 -2.60
C ALA A 248 -17.44 22.72 -3.58
N SER A 249 -17.51 23.92 -4.13
CA SER A 249 -18.60 24.31 -5.04
C SER A 249 -18.41 23.84 -6.49
N SER A 250 -17.19 23.37 -6.86
CA SER A 250 -16.89 22.82 -8.19
C SER A 250 -15.61 22.01 -8.19
N ALA A 251 -15.43 21.19 -9.26
CA ALA A 251 -14.24 20.39 -9.49
C ALA A 251 -12.98 21.28 -9.66
N VAL A 252 -13.09 22.35 -10.40
CA VAL A 252 -12.02 23.36 -10.61
C VAL A 252 -11.54 23.96 -9.29
N LYS A 253 -12.46 24.30 -8.40
CA LYS A 253 -12.13 24.84 -7.08
C LYS A 253 -11.45 23.79 -6.19
N ALA A 254 -11.90 22.54 -6.26
CA ALA A 254 -11.29 21.44 -5.52
C ALA A 254 -9.82 21.23 -5.89
N VAL A 255 -9.50 21.24 -7.18
CA VAL A 255 -8.12 21.13 -7.68
C VAL A 255 -7.27 22.29 -7.19
N ARG A 256 -7.75 23.54 -7.34
CA ARG A 256 -7.02 24.75 -6.94
C ARG A 256 -6.70 24.77 -5.44
N GLU A 257 -7.70 24.54 -4.60
CA GLU A 257 -7.55 24.59 -3.14
C GLU A 257 -6.61 23.49 -2.61
N THR A 258 -6.70 22.29 -3.18
CA THR A 258 -5.82 21.19 -2.76
C THR A 258 -4.38 21.47 -3.14
N ALA A 259 -4.13 21.89 -4.38
CA ALA A 259 -2.79 22.24 -4.83
C ALA A 259 -2.21 23.45 -4.06
N GLU A 260 -3.02 24.46 -3.72
CA GLU A 260 -2.60 25.60 -2.90
C GLU A 260 -2.23 25.19 -1.48
N THR A 261 -3.02 24.30 -0.84
CA THR A 261 -2.73 23.78 0.50
C THR A 261 -1.40 23.04 0.54
N LYS A 262 -1.15 22.19 -0.46
CA LYS A 262 0.12 21.43 -0.56
C LYS A 262 1.30 22.37 -0.83
N ALA A 263 1.14 23.33 -1.73
CA ALA A 263 2.19 24.30 -2.09
C ALA A 263 2.57 25.25 -0.94
N SER A 264 1.61 25.72 -0.14
CA SER A 264 1.85 26.63 0.97
C SER A 264 2.35 25.95 2.25
N GLY A 265 2.27 24.62 2.32
CA GLY A 265 2.78 23.80 3.43
C GLY A 265 4.19 23.28 3.13
N GLN A 266 4.28 21.96 2.95
CA GLN A 266 5.55 21.23 2.78
C GLN A 266 6.46 21.75 1.67
N LEU A 267 5.89 22.11 0.50
CA LEU A 267 6.69 22.48 -0.67
C LEU A 267 7.38 23.85 -0.53
N GLN A 268 6.79 24.76 0.23
CA GLN A 268 7.39 26.08 0.46
C GLN A 268 8.69 26.01 1.25
N GLU A 269 8.80 25.04 2.16
CA GLU A 269 9.97 24.82 3.00
C GLU A 269 11.17 24.22 2.23
N HIS A 270 10.93 23.58 1.08
CA HIS A 270 11.95 22.88 0.29
C HIS A 270 12.65 23.77 -0.76
N GLY A 271 12.16 24.97 -1.00
CA GLY A 271 12.88 25.96 -1.83
C GLY A 271 12.89 25.70 -3.34
N GLY A 272 12.11 24.77 -3.86
CA GLY A 272 11.98 24.47 -5.29
C GLY A 272 12.60 23.12 -5.71
N GLY A 273 12.55 22.79 -7.02
CA GLY A 273 13.10 21.54 -7.55
C GLY A 273 12.20 20.30 -7.38
N ILE A 274 10.93 20.48 -6.95
CA ILE A 274 9.96 19.41 -6.80
C ILE A 274 8.90 19.57 -7.88
N THR A 275 8.61 18.50 -8.61
CA THR A 275 7.46 18.44 -9.54
C THR A 275 6.23 17.93 -8.78
N MET A 276 5.15 18.72 -8.80
CA MET A 276 3.90 18.32 -8.16
C MET A 276 2.99 17.62 -9.16
N PHE A 277 2.54 16.41 -8.84
CA PHE A 277 1.51 15.68 -9.57
C PHE A 277 0.16 15.83 -8.85
N VAL A 278 -0.83 16.33 -9.57
CA VAL A 278 -2.21 16.49 -9.08
C VAL A 278 -3.08 15.44 -9.74
N ASP A 279 -3.33 14.36 -9.03
CA ASP A 279 -4.10 13.21 -9.51
C ASP A 279 -5.61 13.47 -9.39
N CYS A 280 -6.27 13.67 -10.52
CA CYS A 280 -7.71 13.85 -10.64
C CYS A 280 -8.48 12.56 -10.96
N SER A 281 -7.88 11.37 -10.82
CA SER A 281 -8.53 10.09 -11.14
C SER A 281 -9.76 9.75 -10.27
N SER A 282 -10.00 10.51 -9.20
CA SER A 282 -11.22 10.39 -8.36
C SER A 282 -12.43 11.18 -8.91
N PHE A 283 -12.23 12.02 -9.91
CA PHE A 283 -13.30 12.83 -10.47
C PHE A 283 -14.05 12.05 -11.55
N THR A 284 -15.35 12.34 -11.68
CA THR A 284 -16.16 11.81 -12.78
C THR A 284 -15.71 12.38 -14.12
N GLU A 285 -16.15 11.78 -15.24
CA GLU A 285 -15.86 12.29 -16.58
C GLU A 285 -16.29 13.76 -16.74
N SER A 286 -17.50 14.09 -16.29
CA SER A 286 -18.03 15.45 -16.34
C SER A 286 -17.19 16.46 -15.53
N ASP A 287 -16.73 16.06 -14.33
CA ASP A 287 -15.84 16.91 -13.51
C ASP A 287 -14.49 17.12 -14.20
N TRP A 288 -13.95 16.07 -14.83
CA TRP A 288 -12.68 16.13 -15.54
C TRP A 288 -12.75 17.07 -16.74
N GLU A 289 -13.79 16.99 -17.56
CA GLU A 289 -13.99 17.91 -18.68
C GLU A 289 -14.09 19.36 -18.23
N GLU A 290 -14.73 19.65 -17.07
CA GLU A 290 -14.74 20.99 -16.46
C GLU A 290 -13.33 21.45 -16.08
N ILE A 291 -12.53 20.56 -15.47
CA ILE A 291 -11.13 20.85 -15.08
C ILE A 291 -10.28 21.15 -16.31
N VAL A 292 -10.37 20.33 -17.36
CA VAL A 292 -9.59 20.49 -18.60
C VAL A 292 -9.97 21.79 -19.33
N ALA A 293 -11.25 22.11 -19.41
CA ALA A 293 -11.72 23.34 -20.02
C ALA A 293 -11.23 24.60 -19.29
N ALA A 294 -11.23 24.56 -17.96
CA ALA A 294 -10.82 25.70 -17.13
C ALA A 294 -9.31 25.78 -16.89
N LYS A 295 -8.58 24.67 -16.99
CA LYS A 295 -7.14 24.54 -16.66
C LYS A 295 -6.75 25.34 -15.41
N PRO A 296 -7.33 25.02 -14.22
CA PRO A 296 -7.12 25.80 -13.03
C PRO A 296 -5.65 26.04 -12.73
N GLU A 297 -5.34 27.25 -12.26
CA GLU A 297 -3.99 27.58 -11.83
C GLU A 297 -3.61 26.77 -10.61
N VAL A 298 -2.41 26.19 -10.68
CA VAL A 298 -1.70 25.54 -9.60
C VAL A 298 -0.54 26.46 -9.22
N ARG A 299 -0.49 26.95 -7.98
CA ARG A 299 0.53 27.94 -7.56
C ARG A 299 1.96 27.36 -7.56
N HIS A 300 2.08 26.06 -7.35
CA HIS A 300 3.37 25.37 -7.44
C HIS A 300 3.75 25.12 -8.91
N ARG A 301 5.02 25.30 -9.24
CA ARG A 301 5.59 25.03 -10.56
C ARG A 301 6.98 24.43 -10.40
N PRO A 302 7.30 23.34 -11.10
CA PRO A 302 6.51 22.66 -12.14
C PRO A 302 5.40 21.80 -11.56
N ALA A 303 4.29 21.65 -12.30
CA ALA A 303 3.21 20.74 -11.93
C ALA A 303 2.58 20.05 -13.14
N VAL A 304 2.09 18.83 -12.91
CA VAL A 304 1.28 18.01 -13.85
C VAL A 304 -0.08 17.79 -13.22
N VAL A 305 -1.15 18.20 -13.89
CA VAL A 305 -2.53 17.92 -13.50
C VAL A 305 -3.07 16.88 -14.45
N PHE A 306 -3.48 15.74 -13.93
CA PHE A 306 -3.81 14.59 -14.78
C PHE A 306 -4.95 13.76 -14.20
N ARG A 307 -5.53 12.93 -15.06
CA ARG A 307 -6.43 11.83 -14.73
C ARG A 307 -5.91 10.56 -15.38
N ALA A 308 -5.96 9.45 -14.65
CA ALA A 308 -5.72 8.12 -15.16
C ALA A 308 -7.04 7.35 -15.34
N TRP A 309 -7.07 6.49 -16.33
CA TRP A 309 -8.14 5.53 -16.58
C TRP A 309 -7.66 4.10 -16.30
N PRO A 310 -8.56 3.18 -15.98
CA PRO A 310 -8.20 1.80 -15.67
C PRO A 310 -7.54 1.02 -16.82
N ASP A 311 -7.71 1.49 -18.06
CA ASP A 311 -7.07 0.93 -19.26
C ASP A 311 -5.61 1.35 -19.46
N GLY A 312 -5.05 2.11 -18.50
CA GLY A 312 -3.67 2.62 -18.57
C GLY A 312 -3.50 3.90 -19.38
N HIS A 313 -4.59 4.48 -19.86
CA HIS A 313 -4.54 5.80 -20.50
C HIS A 313 -4.44 6.91 -19.45
N PHE A 314 -3.63 7.94 -19.77
CA PHE A 314 -3.46 9.14 -18.96
C PHE A 314 -3.77 10.38 -19.80
N GLU A 315 -4.35 11.37 -19.17
CA GLU A 315 -4.69 12.63 -19.83
C GLU A 315 -4.41 13.79 -18.87
N GLY A 316 -3.91 14.92 -19.39
CA GLY A 316 -3.66 16.05 -18.52
C GLY A 316 -3.02 17.26 -19.17
N TYR A 317 -2.62 18.20 -18.33
CA TYR A 317 -1.91 19.41 -18.74
C TYR A 317 -0.81 19.76 -17.73
N THR A 318 0.16 20.55 -18.16
CA THR A 318 1.28 20.98 -17.31
C THR A 318 1.19 22.46 -16.96
N LYS A 319 1.81 22.85 -15.85
CA LYS A 319 2.04 24.22 -15.42
C LYS A 319 3.52 24.44 -15.14
N GLY A 320 4.13 25.37 -15.89
CA GLY A 320 5.57 25.58 -15.89
C GLY A 320 6.33 24.60 -16.78
N SER A 321 7.66 24.66 -16.75
CA SER A 321 8.52 23.72 -17.47
C SER A 321 8.72 22.49 -16.59
N VAL A 322 8.07 21.39 -16.96
CA VAL A 322 8.18 20.12 -16.23
C VAL A 322 9.47 19.41 -16.67
N PRO A 323 10.39 19.07 -15.74
CA PRO A 323 11.65 18.39 -16.07
C PRO A 323 11.50 16.88 -16.26
N ILE A 324 10.26 16.38 -16.26
CA ILE A 324 9.92 14.98 -16.43
C ILE A 324 9.29 14.79 -17.81
N GLU A 325 9.80 13.84 -18.58
CA GLU A 325 9.16 13.36 -19.79
C GLU A 325 7.94 12.55 -19.41
N LEU A 326 6.84 12.76 -20.11
CA LEU A 326 5.60 11.99 -19.91
C LEU A 326 5.54 10.87 -20.94
N PRO A 327 4.97 9.69 -20.62
CA PRO A 327 4.94 8.56 -21.53
C PRO A 327 4.03 8.80 -22.74
N ASP A 328 4.19 8.00 -23.79
CA ASP A 328 3.35 8.05 -25.00
C ASP A 328 1.86 7.78 -24.72
N THR A 329 1.57 7.07 -23.61
CA THR A 329 0.21 6.84 -23.10
C THR A 329 -0.45 8.10 -22.52
N PHE A 330 0.31 9.18 -22.36
CA PHE A 330 -0.17 10.45 -21.82
C PHE A 330 -0.63 11.41 -22.91
N THR A 331 -1.92 11.69 -22.95
CA THR A 331 -2.50 12.67 -23.88
C THR A 331 -2.47 14.07 -23.26
N MET A 332 -1.74 15.00 -23.92
CA MET A 332 -1.72 16.41 -23.53
C MET A 332 -3.01 17.11 -23.95
N ARG A 333 -3.67 17.81 -23.01
CA ARG A 333 -4.92 18.58 -23.20
C ARG A 333 -4.71 20.06 -23.26
#